data_39c7de226b2a37466f95700b518f22da
#
_entry.id   39c7de226b2a37466f95700b518f22da
#
_cell.length_a   1.000
_cell.length_b   1.000
_cell.length_c   1.000
_cell.angle_alpha   90.00
_cell.angle_beta   90.00
_cell.angle_gamma   90.00
#
_symmetry.space_group_name_H-M   'P 1'
#
loop_
_entity.id
_entity.type
_entity.pdbx_description
1 polymer ?
#
loop_
_entity_poly.entity_id
_entity_poly.type
_entity_poly.pdbx_seq_one_letter_code
_entity_poly.pdbx_strand_id
1 'polypeptide(L)'
;MGTEKNTVKTFFRNRPVHYFSAVLFGMSGGLLVAFCFKFPSGGLWAAPYFSSSVYGFWMFTAALLVLWSEKRSVACINAGLYIFFMFFVTTVCMSVRLYQRGNTPFQSFSDMALHSIGGWLAYSFPPAILCAAFACVLWNGRKSTVSGAVVRWMPMVFIALETVYMFRFVFVQKTRLFPALVDLLCAAGYFMLILFPTLNKRRTIKQNDFYNGELL
;
A
#
# COMPACT_ATOMS: atom_id res chain seq x y z
N MET A 1 -15.91 17.76 -25.82
CA MET A 1 -15.36 16.58 -25.07
C MET A 1 -13.97 16.83 -24.47
N GLY A 2 -13.51 18.07 -24.35
CA GLY A 2 -12.15 18.43 -23.87
C GLY A 2 -12.06 18.97 -22.44
N THR A 3 -13.15 19.33 -21.81
CA THR A 3 -13.18 20.06 -20.52
C THR A 3 -13.08 19.16 -19.28
N GLU A 4 -13.58 17.94 -19.36
CA GLU A 4 -13.59 17.01 -18.21
C GLU A 4 -12.19 16.48 -17.82
N LYS A 5 -11.33 16.24 -18.81
CA LYS A 5 -9.94 15.77 -18.55
C LYS A 5 -9.06 16.81 -17.83
N ASN A 6 -9.38 18.08 -17.99
CA ASN A 6 -8.61 19.16 -17.32
C ASN A 6 -9.01 19.36 -15.86
N THR A 7 -10.27 19.10 -15.51
CA THR A 7 -10.79 19.28 -14.14
C THR A 7 -10.21 18.23 -13.18
N VAL A 8 -10.10 16.98 -13.61
CA VAL A 8 -9.48 15.90 -12.80
C VAL A 8 -7.99 16.17 -12.58
N LYS A 9 -7.26 16.63 -13.61
CA LYS A 9 -5.83 16.98 -13.45
C LYS A 9 -5.61 18.17 -12.50
N THR A 10 -6.49 19.16 -12.49
CA THR A 10 -6.38 20.31 -11.58
C THR A 10 -6.77 19.98 -10.16
N PHE A 11 -7.75 19.08 -9.94
CA PHE A 11 -8.14 18.62 -8.61
C PHE A 11 -7.00 17.89 -7.91
N PHE A 12 -6.29 16.99 -8.60
CA PHE A 12 -5.13 16.28 -8.03
C PHE A 12 -3.86 17.14 -7.90
N ARG A 13 -3.84 18.37 -8.43
CA ARG A 13 -2.70 19.29 -8.31
C ARG A 13 -2.66 20.09 -7.01
N ASN A 14 -3.75 20.14 -6.24
CA ASN A 14 -3.80 20.82 -4.95
C ASN A 14 -3.16 19.97 -3.84
N ARG A 15 -2.04 20.42 -3.27
CA ARG A 15 -1.27 19.72 -2.23
C ARG A 15 -2.09 19.24 -1.03
N PRO A 16 -3.03 20.06 -0.46
CA PRO A 16 -3.85 19.59 0.67
C PRO A 16 -4.74 18.41 0.32
N VAL A 17 -5.23 18.32 -0.92
CA VAL A 17 -6.05 17.19 -1.39
C VAL A 17 -5.24 15.89 -1.41
N HIS A 18 -3.96 15.94 -1.78
CA HIS A 18 -3.10 14.76 -1.75
C HIS A 18 -2.88 14.20 -0.34
N TYR A 19 -2.61 15.07 0.64
CA TYR A 19 -2.42 14.64 2.03
C TYR A 19 -3.72 14.09 2.62
N PHE A 20 -4.83 14.77 2.37
CA PHE A 20 -6.15 14.31 2.81
C PHE A 20 -6.53 12.96 2.19
N SER A 21 -6.25 12.76 0.90
CA SER A 21 -6.46 11.47 0.24
C SER A 21 -5.62 10.37 0.87
N ALA A 22 -4.35 10.62 1.18
CA ALA A 22 -3.48 9.64 1.82
C ALA A 22 -4.00 9.25 3.21
N VAL A 23 -4.50 10.21 3.98
CA VAL A 23 -5.13 9.97 5.29
C VAL A 23 -6.40 9.13 5.13
N LEU A 24 -7.30 9.49 4.21
CA LEU A 24 -8.54 8.72 3.96
C LEU A 24 -8.24 7.30 3.52
N PHE A 25 -7.28 7.11 2.61
CA PHE A 25 -6.86 5.77 2.19
C PHE A 25 -6.28 4.96 3.36
N GLY A 26 -5.47 5.60 4.21
CA GLY A 26 -4.94 4.97 5.41
C GLY A 26 -6.05 4.54 6.38
N MET A 27 -6.98 5.44 6.68
CA MET A 27 -8.13 5.14 7.54
C MET A 27 -8.99 4.02 6.99
N SER A 28 -9.31 4.06 5.70
CA SER A 28 -10.10 3.02 5.01
C SER A 28 -9.37 1.66 5.04
N GLY A 29 -8.07 1.66 4.81
CA GLY A 29 -7.23 0.47 4.94
C GLY A 29 -7.25 -0.10 6.35
N GLY A 30 -7.11 0.75 7.37
CA GLY A 30 -7.17 0.35 8.78
C GLY A 30 -8.53 -0.23 9.19
N LEU A 31 -9.63 0.36 8.72
CA LEU A 31 -10.98 -0.18 8.92
C LEU A 31 -11.17 -1.53 8.23
N LEU A 32 -10.66 -1.69 7.00
CA LEU A 32 -10.70 -2.94 6.27
C LEU A 32 -9.98 -4.06 7.03
N VAL A 33 -8.77 -3.78 7.53
CA VAL A 33 -8.01 -4.71 8.36
C VAL A 33 -8.78 -5.08 9.61
N ALA A 34 -9.30 -4.09 10.35
CA ALA A 34 -10.09 -4.31 11.54
C ALA A 34 -11.36 -5.13 11.26
N PHE A 35 -11.98 -4.95 10.10
CA PHE A 35 -13.11 -5.75 9.64
C PHE A 35 -12.68 -7.21 9.37
N CYS A 36 -11.55 -7.43 8.73
CA CYS A 36 -11.03 -8.78 8.46
C CYS A 36 -10.81 -9.60 9.74
N PHE A 37 -10.48 -8.96 10.85
CA PHE A 37 -10.39 -9.64 12.15
C PHE A 37 -11.72 -10.17 12.71
N LYS A 38 -12.86 -9.88 12.09
CA LYS A 38 -14.16 -10.49 12.48
C LYS A 38 -14.31 -11.93 11.98
N PHE A 39 -13.56 -12.31 10.96
CA PHE A 39 -13.64 -13.64 10.38
C PHE A 39 -12.85 -14.68 11.20
N PRO A 40 -13.14 -15.98 11.04
CA PRO A 40 -12.41 -17.05 11.70
C PRO A 40 -10.92 -16.98 11.42
N SER A 41 -10.09 -17.27 12.42
CA SER A 41 -8.63 -17.28 12.29
C SER A 41 -8.08 -18.54 11.61
N GLY A 42 -8.90 -19.57 11.45
CA GLY A 42 -8.53 -20.84 10.85
C GLY A 42 -9.21 -21.11 9.52
N GLY A 43 -8.68 -22.11 8.79
CA GLY A 43 -9.23 -22.57 7.54
C GLY A 43 -8.70 -21.82 6.31
N LEU A 44 -9.24 -22.20 5.16
CA LEU A 44 -8.78 -21.75 3.84
C LEU A 44 -8.89 -20.21 3.66
N TRP A 45 -9.90 -19.60 4.24
CA TRP A 45 -10.22 -18.17 4.13
C TRP A 45 -9.71 -17.32 5.29
N ALA A 46 -8.71 -17.76 6.02
CA ALA A 46 -8.20 -17.09 7.23
C ALA A 46 -7.91 -15.59 7.02
N ALA A 47 -8.98 -14.79 7.05
CA ALA A 47 -8.95 -13.34 6.82
C ALA A 47 -8.14 -12.54 7.86
N PRO A 48 -8.03 -12.95 9.16
CA PRO A 48 -7.20 -12.24 10.12
C PRO A 48 -5.73 -12.16 9.75
N TYR A 49 -5.23 -13.09 8.95
CA TYR A 49 -3.86 -13.04 8.43
C TYR A 49 -3.65 -11.92 7.40
N PHE A 50 -4.73 -11.27 6.95
CA PHE A 50 -4.64 -10.13 6.03
C PHE A 50 -3.79 -8.98 6.58
N SER A 51 -3.90 -8.67 7.86
CA SER A 51 -3.17 -7.56 8.47
C SER A 51 -1.70 -7.84 8.75
N SER A 52 -1.36 -9.11 8.99
CA SER A 52 -0.01 -9.51 9.43
C SER A 52 0.82 -10.18 8.33
N SER A 53 0.17 -10.59 7.24
CA SER A 53 0.78 -11.45 6.24
C SER A 53 0.66 -10.96 4.80
N VAL A 54 -0.10 -9.89 4.54
CA VAL A 54 -0.28 -9.33 3.19
C VAL A 54 0.40 -7.98 3.08
N TYR A 55 1.73 -7.99 3.08
CA TYR A 55 2.54 -6.81 2.83
C TYR A 55 2.42 -6.34 1.38
N GLY A 56 2.08 -7.25 0.44
CA GLY A 56 1.87 -6.95 -0.96
C GLY A 56 0.79 -5.90 -1.18
N PHE A 57 -0.32 -5.95 -0.45
CA PHE A 57 -1.36 -4.93 -0.53
C PHE A 57 -0.84 -3.54 -0.08
N TRP A 58 -0.10 -3.49 1.02
CA TRP A 58 0.48 -2.24 1.54
C TRP A 58 1.56 -1.69 0.63
N MET A 59 2.39 -2.56 0.10
CA MET A 59 3.44 -2.22 -0.86
C MET A 59 2.85 -1.68 -2.15
N PHE A 60 1.81 -2.32 -2.69
CA PHE A 60 1.11 -1.90 -3.90
C PHE A 60 0.46 -0.52 -3.73
N THR A 61 -0.33 -0.32 -2.66
CA THR A 61 -1.02 0.95 -2.41
C THR A 61 -0.04 2.08 -2.09
N ALA A 62 1.01 1.83 -1.31
CA ALA A 62 2.07 2.80 -1.07
C ALA A 62 2.80 3.17 -2.37
N ALA A 63 3.10 2.20 -3.23
CA ALA A 63 3.75 2.45 -4.51
C ALA A 63 2.88 3.32 -5.44
N LEU A 64 1.57 3.09 -5.49
CA LEU A 64 0.64 3.95 -6.22
C LEU A 64 0.70 5.40 -5.73
N LEU A 65 0.63 5.61 -4.42
CA LEU A 65 0.71 6.95 -3.82
C LEU A 65 2.03 7.64 -4.16
N VAL A 66 3.16 6.91 -4.12
CA VAL A 66 4.48 7.43 -4.47
C VAL A 66 4.55 7.83 -5.94
N LEU A 67 4.07 6.98 -6.84
CA LEU A 67 4.18 7.20 -8.28
C LEU A 67 3.24 8.27 -8.79
N TRP A 68 2.10 8.49 -8.13
CA TRP A 68 1.16 9.57 -8.44
C TRP A 68 1.53 10.91 -7.80
N SER A 69 2.44 10.93 -6.84
CA SER A 69 2.89 12.16 -6.21
C SER A 69 3.75 13.00 -7.16
N GLU A 70 3.59 14.33 -7.17
CA GLU A 70 4.35 15.22 -8.07
C GLU A 70 5.80 15.45 -7.62
N LYS A 71 6.04 15.46 -6.30
CA LYS A 71 7.35 15.74 -5.69
C LYS A 71 7.78 14.63 -4.74
N ARG A 72 9.09 14.44 -4.60
CA ARG A 72 9.67 13.43 -3.71
C ARG A 72 9.19 13.61 -2.26
N SER A 73 9.23 14.85 -1.74
CA SER A 73 8.76 15.14 -0.37
C SER A 73 7.29 14.80 -0.17
N VAL A 74 6.43 15.13 -1.16
CA VAL A 74 5.01 14.79 -1.13
C VAL A 74 4.81 13.28 -1.14
N ALA A 75 5.58 12.55 -1.93
CA ALA A 75 5.53 11.08 -1.97
C ALA A 75 5.88 10.45 -0.61
N CYS A 76 6.95 10.93 0.02
CA CYS A 76 7.38 10.44 1.33
C CYS A 76 6.33 10.72 2.42
N ILE A 77 5.77 11.95 2.45
CA ILE A 77 4.75 12.32 3.42
C ILE A 77 3.47 11.52 3.19
N ASN A 78 2.99 11.39 1.95
CA ASN A 78 1.78 10.63 1.64
C ASN A 78 1.90 9.17 2.03
N ALA A 79 3.02 8.52 1.72
CA ALA A 79 3.25 7.13 2.10
C ALA A 79 3.34 6.96 3.63
N GLY A 80 4.01 7.89 4.31
CA GLY A 80 4.08 7.91 5.77
C GLY A 80 2.70 8.10 6.42
N LEU A 81 1.92 9.10 5.97
CA LEU A 81 0.56 9.35 6.46
C LEU A 81 -0.36 8.17 6.21
N TYR A 82 -0.32 7.59 5.02
CA TYR A 82 -1.12 6.41 4.67
C TYR A 82 -0.89 5.26 5.65
N ILE A 83 0.36 4.86 5.87
CA ILE A 83 0.71 3.77 6.77
C ILE A 83 0.43 4.14 8.22
N PHE A 84 0.74 5.37 8.64
CA PHE A 84 0.42 5.84 9.99
C PHE A 84 -1.06 5.67 10.31
N PHE A 85 -1.94 6.25 9.51
CA PHE A 85 -3.38 6.20 9.77
C PHE A 85 -3.95 4.79 9.62
N MET A 86 -3.41 3.96 8.75
CA MET A 86 -3.79 2.57 8.63
C MET A 86 -3.51 1.80 9.92
N PHE A 87 -2.28 1.86 10.44
CA PHE A 87 -1.91 1.18 11.68
C PHE A 87 -2.64 1.78 12.89
N PHE A 88 -2.74 3.10 12.96
CA PHE A 88 -3.43 3.79 14.03
C PHE A 88 -4.91 3.37 14.14
N VAL A 89 -5.66 3.45 13.05
CA VAL A 89 -7.08 3.06 13.02
C VAL A 89 -7.24 1.57 13.32
N THR A 90 -6.37 0.72 12.76
CA THR A 90 -6.40 -0.73 13.07
C THR A 90 -6.23 -0.97 14.57
N THR A 91 -5.23 -0.34 15.18
CA THR A 91 -4.90 -0.53 16.60
C THR A 91 -6.02 -0.02 17.50
N VAL A 92 -6.58 1.17 17.19
CA VAL A 92 -7.74 1.72 17.88
C VAL A 92 -8.94 0.77 17.80
N CYS A 93 -9.30 0.30 16.61
CA CYS A 93 -10.41 -0.62 16.42
C CYS A 93 -10.22 -1.94 17.18
N MET A 94 -8.99 -2.45 17.23
CA MET A 94 -8.68 -3.67 17.98
C MET A 94 -8.79 -3.45 19.49
N SER A 95 -8.33 -2.32 20.01
CA SER A 95 -8.46 -1.96 21.43
C SER A 95 -9.92 -1.78 21.83
N VAL A 96 -10.73 -1.08 21.02
CA VAL A 96 -12.17 -0.95 21.23
C VAL A 96 -12.86 -2.32 21.31
N ARG A 97 -12.48 -3.23 20.42
CA ARG A 97 -13.03 -4.58 20.40
C ARG A 97 -12.66 -5.41 21.62
N LEU A 98 -11.42 -5.29 22.11
CA LEU A 98 -10.98 -5.94 23.35
C LEU A 98 -11.75 -5.39 24.55
N TYR A 99 -11.96 -4.10 24.59
CA TYR A 99 -12.78 -3.43 25.61
C TYR A 99 -14.22 -3.94 25.60
N GLN A 100 -14.87 -3.98 24.44
CA GLN A 100 -16.26 -4.49 24.30
C GLN A 100 -16.44 -5.95 24.72
N ARG A 101 -15.37 -6.76 24.64
CA ARG A 101 -15.38 -8.16 25.08
C ARG A 101 -15.09 -8.33 26.58
N GLY A 102 -14.88 -7.25 27.30
CA GLY A 102 -14.49 -7.32 28.72
C GLY A 102 -13.08 -7.84 28.97
N ASN A 103 -12.26 -7.92 27.95
CA ASN A 103 -10.87 -8.43 28.06
C ASN A 103 -9.86 -7.32 28.38
N THR A 104 -10.29 -6.27 29.07
CA THR A 104 -9.43 -5.16 29.50
C THR A 104 -9.72 -4.79 30.95
N PRO A 105 -8.71 -4.32 31.71
CA PRO A 105 -8.91 -3.93 33.10
C PRO A 105 -9.61 -2.56 33.27
N PHE A 106 -9.94 -1.87 32.17
CA PHE A 106 -10.49 -0.51 32.20
C PHE A 106 -11.98 -0.49 32.43
N GLN A 107 -12.42 0.40 33.32
CA GLN A 107 -13.84 0.56 33.67
C GLN A 107 -14.61 1.44 32.69
N SER A 108 -13.92 2.36 31.98
CA SER A 108 -14.51 3.24 31.00
C SER A 108 -13.71 3.28 29.70
N PHE A 109 -14.40 3.63 28.60
CA PHE A 109 -13.76 3.80 27.30
C PHE A 109 -12.75 4.95 27.31
N SER A 110 -13.05 6.05 28.00
CA SER A 110 -12.14 7.20 28.12
C SER A 110 -10.85 6.84 28.86
N ASP A 111 -10.96 6.05 29.92
CA ASP A 111 -9.80 5.56 30.66
C ASP A 111 -8.92 4.65 29.80
N MET A 112 -9.53 3.70 29.09
CA MET A 112 -8.82 2.86 28.12
C MET A 112 -8.11 3.70 27.05
N ALA A 113 -8.78 4.70 26.49
CA ALA A 113 -8.22 5.55 25.44
C ALA A 113 -7.00 6.35 25.93
N LEU A 114 -7.11 6.96 27.11
CA LEU A 114 -6.00 7.72 27.71
C LEU A 114 -4.77 6.85 27.97
N HIS A 115 -4.96 5.64 28.50
CA HIS A 115 -3.85 4.74 28.78
C HIS A 115 -3.26 4.09 27.51
N SER A 116 -4.08 3.91 26.47
CA SER A 116 -3.66 3.20 25.25
C SER A 116 -3.09 4.11 24.17
N ILE A 117 -3.31 5.44 24.22
CA ILE A 117 -2.91 6.35 23.13
C ILE A 117 -1.40 6.30 22.84
N GLY A 118 -0.57 6.21 23.88
CA GLY A 118 0.88 6.08 23.74
C GLY A 118 1.26 4.81 22.98
N GLY A 119 0.59 3.68 23.28
CA GLY A 119 0.76 2.43 22.58
C GLY A 119 0.32 2.51 21.12
N TRP A 120 -0.84 3.12 20.82
CA TRP A 120 -1.32 3.29 19.45
C TRP A 120 -0.36 4.10 18.60
N LEU A 121 0.20 5.18 19.17
CA LEU A 121 1.23 5.98 18.49
C LEU A 121 2.52 5.20 18.31
N ALA A 122 2.99 4.49 19.34
CA ALA A 122 4.22 3.70 19.27
C ALA A 122 4.15 2.58 18.21
N TYR A 123 2.98 1.98 17.99
CA TYR A 123 2.77 0.99 16.94
C TYR A 123 2.68 1.61 15.53
N SER A 124 2.24 2.87 15.41
CA SER A 124 1.96 3.50 14.12
C SER A 124 3.16 4.26 13.56
N PHE A 125 3.97 4.89 14.39
CA PHE A 125 5.10 5.72 13.95
C PHE A 125 6.24 4.92 13.26
N PRO A 126 6.76 3.81 13.83
CA PRO A 126 7.88 3.09 13.21
C PRO A 126 7.57 2.61 11.77
N PRO A 127 6.45 1.92 11.50
CA PRO A 127 6.13 1.52 10.14
C PRO A 127 5.89 2.70 9.20
N ALA A 128 5.33 3.82 9.70
CA ALA A 128 5.14 5.03 8.92
C ALA A 128 6.49 5.67 8.49
N ILE A 129 7.45 5.76 9.41
CA ILE A 129 8.80 6.28 9.13
C ILE A 129 9.50 5.38 8.11
N LEU A 130 9.45 4.06 8.30
CA LEU A 130 10.05 3.10 7.36
C LEU A 130 9.42 3.21 5.98
N CYS A 131 8.10 3.34 5.89
CA CYS A 131 7.40 3.50 4.61
C CYS A 131 7.74 4.83 3.94
N ALA A 132 7.84 5.93 4.68
CA ALA A 132 8.28 7.22 4.17
C ALA A 132 9.72 7.17 3.62
N ALA A 133 10.63 6.50 4.32
CA ALA A 133 12.00 6.28 3.86
C ALA A 133 12.04 5.43 2.58
N PHE A 134 11.27 4.34 2.53
CA PHE A 134 11.14 3.50 1.35
C PHE A 134 10.55 4.27 0.16
N ALA A 135 9.56 5.12 0.39
CA ALA A 135 8.97 5.99 -0.61
C ALA A 135 9.99 6.95 -1.23
N CYS A 136 10.95 7.45 -0.44
CA CYS A 136 12.06 8.28 -0.91
C CYS A 136 12.96 7.53 -1.92
N VAL A 137 13.18 6.23 -1.68
CA VAL A 137 13.93 5.36 -2.60
C VAL A 137 13.10 5.07 -3.84
N LEU A 138 11.85 4.66 -3.66
CA LEU A 138 10.94 4.28 -4.74
C LEU A 138 10.66 5.44 -5.70
N TRP A 139 10.68 6.69 -5.23
CA TRP A 139 10.58 7.88 -6.07
C TRP A 139 11.61 7.90 -7.21
N ASN A 140 12.82 7.38 -6.99
CA ASN A 140 13.84 7.28 -8.02
C ASN A 140 13.46 6.31 -9.15
N GLY A 141 12.52 5.40 -8.91
CA GLY A 141 11.96 4.51 -9.93
C GLY A 141 11.28 5.23 -11.11
N ARG A 142 10.98 6.53 -10.98
CA ARG A 142 10.43 7.37 -12.07
C ARG A 142 11.47 7.72 -13.14
N LYS A 143 12.77 7.64 -12.80
CA LYS A 143 13.85 7.97 -13.74
C LYS A 143 13.93 6.89 -14.82
N SER A 144 14.30 7.31 -16.04
CA SER A 144 14.52 6.41 -17.18
C SER A 144 15.83 5.62 -17.12
N THR A 145 16.66 5.85 -16.10
CA THR A 145 17.93 5.18 -15.87
C THR A 145 17.79 3.70 -15.51
N VAL A 146 18.88 2.94 -15.62
CA VAL A 146 18.91 1.51 -15.21
C VAL A 146 18.58 1.39 -13.72
N SER A 147 19.17 2.24 -12.86
CA SER A 147 18.86 2.27 -11.42
C SER A 147 17.38 2.55 -11.15
N GLY A 148 16.77 3.47 -11.91
CA GLY A 148 15.34 3.73 -11.81
C GLY A 148 14.48 2.52 -12.21
N ALA A 149 14.93 1.74 -13.20
CA ALA A 149 14.26 0.50 -13.57
C ALA A 149 14.34 -0.54 -12.45
N VAL A 150 15.52 -0.77 -11.88
CA VAL A 150 15.72 -1.70 -10.75
C VAL A 150 14.81 -1.33 -9.58
N VAL A 151 14.84 -0.07 -9.14
CA VAL A 151 13.99 0.41 -8.04
C VAL A 151 12.50 0.21 -8.33
N ARG A 152 12.06 0.38 -9.56
CA ARG A 152 10.65 0.17 -9.96
C ARG A 152 10.24 -1.28 -9.91
N TRP A 153 11.14 -2.22 -10.16
CA TRP A 153 10.87 -3.65 -10.08
C TRP A 153 10.89 -4.20 -8.65
N MET A 154 11.54 -3.52 -7.71
CA MET A 154 11.64 -3.99 -6.31
C MET A 154 10.29 -4.35 -5.68
N PRO A 155 9.25 -3.49 -5.71
CA PRO A 155 7.96 -3.85 -5.13
C PRO A 155 7.34 -5.09 -5.79
N MET A 156 7.49 -5.22 -7.12
CA MET A 156 6.97 -6.39 -7.85
C MET A 156 7.64 -7.69 -7.40
N VAL A 157 8.97 -7.68 -7.27
CA VAL A 157 9.72 -8.84 -6.77
C VAL A 157 9.27 -9.20 -5.37
N PHE A 158 9.11 -8.20 -4.49
CA PHE A 158 8.67 -8.43 -3.12
C PHE A 158 7.27 -9.04 -3.08
N ILE A 159 6.29 -8.45 -3.79
CA ILE A 159 4.91 -8.97 -3.85
C ILE A 159 4.90 -10.40 -4.43
N ALA A 160 5.68 -10.67 -5.48
CA ALA A 160 5.76 -12.00 -6.07
C ALA A 160 6.32 -13.04 -5.10
N LEU A 161 7.38 -12.72 -4.36
CA LEU A 161 7.93 -13.60 -3.34
C LEU A 161 6.94 -13.86 -2.21
N GLU A 162 6.23 -12.84 -1.76
CA GLU A 162 5.17 -12.99 -0.76
C GLU A 162 4.03 -13.86 -1.29
N THR A 163 3.59 -13.63 -2.53
CA THR A 163 2.56 -14.46 -3.19
C THR A 163 2.96 -15.94 -3.19
N VAL A 164 4.19 -16.26 -3.60
CA VAL A 164 4.71 -17.65 -3.58
C VAL A 164 4.71 -18.19 -2.15
N TYR A 165 5.15 -17.40 -1.19
CA TYR A 165 5.16 -17.79 0.23
C TYR A 165 3.74 -18.07 0.75
N MET A 166 2.75 -17.22 0.41
CA MET A 166 1.36 -17.44 0.81
C MET A 166 0.76 -18.70 0.16
N PHE A 167 1.03 -18.94 -1.12
CA PHE A 167 0.56 -20.16 -1.80
C PHE A 167 1.15 -21.43 -1.18
N ARG A 168 2.37 -21.40 -0.62
CA ARG A 168 2.90 -22.52 0.15
C ARG A 168 1.97 -22.91 1.32
N PHE A 169 1.41 -21.92 2.05
CA PHE A 169 0.43 -22.22 3.11
C PHE A 169 -0.88 -22.79 2.56
N VAL A 170 -1.32 -22.33 1.38
CA VAL A 170 -2.52 -22.87 0.74
C VAL A 170 -2.33 -24.34 0.38
N PHE A 171 -1.21 -24.70 -0.23
CA PHE A 171 -0.97 -26.08 -0.69
C PHE A 171 -0.64 -27.04 0.47
N VAL A 172 0.17 -26.62 1.42
CA VAL A 172 0.66 -27.48 2.51
C VAL A 172 -0.32 -27.53 3.68
N GLN A 173 -0.80 -26.36 4.14
CA GLN A 173 -1.61 -26.25 5.36
C GLN A 173 -3.09 -26.08 5.08
N LYS A 174 -3.52 -25.93 3.82
CA LYS A 174 -4.91 -25.63 3.42
C LYS A 174 -5.45 -24.38 4.11
N THR A 175 -4.62 -23.35 4.27
CA THR A 175 -4.94 -22.08 4.93
C THR A 175 -4.53 -20.90 4.05
N ARG A 176 -4.98 -19.69 4.40
CA ARG A 176 -4.54 -18.41 3.83
C ARG A 176 -4.81 -18.23 2.32
N LEU A 177 -5.85 -18.84 1.77
CA LEU A 177 -6.21 -18.65 0.36
C LEU A 177 -6.58 -17.18 0.07
N PHE A 178 -7.36 -16.56 0.95
CA PHE A 178 -7.76 -15.15 0.78
C PHE A 178 -6.55 -14.20 0.73
N PRO A 179 -5.60 -14.23 1.69
CA PRO A 179 -4.35 -13.46 1.58
C PRO A 179 -3.58 -13.72 0.29
N ALA A 180 -3.43 -14.99 -0.11
CA ALA A 180 -2.70 -15.35 -1.33
C ALA A 180 -3.35 -14.78 -2.61
N LEU A 181 -4.68 -14.77 -2.69
CA LEU A 181 -5.42 -14.15 -3.79
C LEU A 181 -5.28 -12.64 -3.81
N VAL A 182 -5.30 -11.98 -2.64
CA VAL A 182 -5.09 -10.53 -2.54
C VAL A 182 -3.69 -10.16 -3.04
N ASP A 183 -2.64 -10.89 -2.63
CA ASP A 183 -1.28 -10.67 -3.12
C ASP A 183 -1.17 -10.88 -4.62
N LEU A 184 -1.79 -11.93 -5.15
CA LEU A 184 -1.80 -12.17 -6.59
C LEU A 184 -2.46 -11.04 -7.37
N LEU A 185 -3.59 -10.52 -6.86
CA LEU A 185 -4.27 -9.36 -7.45
C LEU A 185 -3.40 -8.09 -7.37
N CYS A 186 -2.69 -7.90 -6.26
CA CYS A 186 -1.76 -6.79 -6.10
C CYS A 186 -0.57 -6.89 -7.07
N ALA A 187 -0.03 -8.09 -7.26
CA ALA A 187 1.03 -8.35 -8.25
C ALA A 187 0.54 -8.03 -9.68
N ALA A 188 -0.63 -8.54 -10.06
CA ALA A 188 -1.24 -8.26 -11.36
C ALA A 188 -1.54 -6.76 -11.55
N GLY A 189 -2.12 -6.11 -10.53
CA GLY A 189 -2.40 -4.67 -10.54
C GLY A 189 -1.12 -3.84 -10.67
N TYR A 190 -0.07 -4.18 -9.94
CA TYR A 190 1.22 -3.50 -10.03
C TYR A 190 1.82 -3.63 -11.44
N PHE A 191 1.79 -4.82 -12.01
CA PHE A 191 2.26 -5.05 -13.36
C PHE A 191 1.47 -4.20 -14.36
N MET A 192 0.15 -4.27 -14.35
CA MET A 192 -0.71 -3.59 -15.32
C MET A 192 -0.64 -2.06 -15.20
N LEU A 193 -0.64 -1.51 -14.00
CA LEU A 193 -0.72 -0.06 -13.78
C LEU A 193 0.65 0.64 -13.79
N ILE A 194 1.71 -0.04 -13.45
CA ILE A 194 3.03 0.56 -13.23
C ILE A 194 4.06 0.07 -14.25
N LEU A 195 4.19 -1.23 -14.42
CA LEU A 195 5.23 -1.81 -15.27
C LEU A 195 4.85 -1.81 -16.75
N PHE A 196 3.64 -2.24 -17.09
CA PHE A 196 3.20 -2.37 -18.48
C PHE A 196 3.25 -1.04 -19.27
N PRO A 197 2.73 0.09 -18.78
CA PRO A 197 2.82 1.37 -19.49
C PRO A 197 4.25 1.82 -19.72
N THR A 198 5.15 1.52 -18.77
CA THR A 198 6.56 1.89 -18.86
C THR A 198 7.31 1.06 -19.90
N LEU A 199 7.02 -0.25 -19.97
CA LEU A 199 7.59 -1.16 -20.95
C LEU A 199 7.13 -0.79 -22.35
N ASN A 200 5.84 -0.48 -22.52
CA ASN A 200 5.28 -0.10 -23.81
C ASN A 200 5.89 1.21 -24.33
N LYS A 201 6.03 2.23 -23.47
CA LYS A 201 6.69 3.49 -23.86
C LYS A 201 8.12 3.28 -24.36
N ARG A 202 8.88 2.36 -23.74
CA ARG A 202 10.26 2.05 -24.18
C ARG A 202 10.29 1.36 -25.54
N ARG A 203 9.30 0.49 -25.85
CA ARG A 203 9.21 -0.15 -27.16
C ARG A 203 8.96 0.88 -28.26
N THR A 204 8.04 1.81 -28.05
CA THR A 204 7.70 2.86 -29.01
C THR A 204 8.90 3.78 -29.31
N ILE A 205 9.66 4.16 -28.28
CA ILE A 205 10.88 4.98 -28.47
C ILE A 205 11.91 4.22 -29.32
N LYS A 206 12.23 2.97 -28.97
CA LYS A 206 13.20 2.16 -29.74
C LYS A 206 12.77 1.96 -31.20
N GLN A 207 11.49 1.81 -31.45
CA GLN A 207 10.95 1.64 -32.79
C GLN A 207 11.09 2.91 -33.62
N ASN A 208 10.81 4.09 -33.03
CA ASN A 208 11.00 5.37 -33.70
C ASN A 208 12.48 5.68 -33.98
N ASP A 209 13.39 5.34 -33.04
CA ASP A 209 14.83 5.52 -33.25
C ASP A 209 15.35 4.62 -34.39
N PHE A 210 14.83 3.40 -34.51
CA PHE A 210 15.16 2.49 -35.62
C PHE A 210 14.73 3.04 -36.96
N TYR A 211 13.47 3.50 -37.10
CA TYR A 211 12.96 4.10 -38.33
C TYR A 211 13.67 5.39 -38.74
N ASN A 212 14.08 6.20 -37.76
CA ASN A 212 14.81 7.45 -38.04
C ASN A 212 16.27 7.19 -38.36
N GLY A 213 16.87 6.10 -37.93
CA GLY A 213 18.24 5.70 -38.23
C GLY A 213 18.43 5.03 -39.58
N GLU A 214 17.34 4.50 -40.18
CA GLU A 214 17.38 3.93 -41.54
C GLU A 214 17.19 5.00 -42.65
N LEU A 215 16.90 6.25 -42.28
CA LEU A 215 16.70 7.37 -43.21
C LEU A 215 17.96 8.28 -43.35
N LEU A 216 19.06 7.94 -42.70
CA LEU A 216 20.36 8.61 -42.79
C LEU A 216 21.41 7.69 -43.41
#